data_934a5e05d695a5b9404c123d259a9b4d
#
_entry.id   934a5e05d695a5b9404c123d259a9b4d
#
_cell.length_a   1.000
_cell.length_b   1.000
_cell.length_c   1.000
_cell.angle_alpha   90.00
_cell.angle_beta   90.00
_cell.angle_gamma   90.00
#
_symmetry.space_group_name_H-M   'P 1'
#
loop_
_entity.id
_entity.type
_entity.pdbx_description
1 polymer ?
#
loop_
_entity_poly.entity_id
_entity_poly.type
_entity_poly.pdbx_seq_one_letter_code
_entity_poly.pdbx_strand_id
1 'polypeptide(L)'
;MRLYEIVYIFDATLDEDSVNKKLEKFHPLVVGKSGEIVAVDHWGVRQMAYPVKKLSSGYYVVAQVRADSEGLPEFERVLRLDAELLRYLIVLNEGEPTTGHSLLGAPPPSRAEKDEKGDDDDDDGPRADALGEEEDGDRGFSPPEFSGGRGRRRRMEGPVIELLNYKDVSTLSHFMTEQGKILPKRTTKVTARFQRDLGRAIKRARYLALIPYIRDHEV
;
A
#
# COMPACT_ATOMS: atom_id res chain seq x y z
N MET A 1 6.20 -28.08 -1.75
CA MET A 1 5.46 -27.25 -0.77
C MET A 1 5.89 -25.81 -0.85
N ARG A 2 4.93 -24.87 -0.73
CA ARG A 2 5.16 -23.43 -0.73
C ARG A 2 4.40 -22.79 0.42
N LEU A 3 4.88 -21.65 0.93
CA LEU A 3 4.18 -20.87 1.93
C LEU A 3 3.16 -19.95 1.26
N TYR A 4 1.90 -20.15 1.56
CA TYR A 4 0.80 -19.31 1.09
C TYR A 4 0.28 -18.46 2.24
N GLU A 5 -0.13 -17.27 1.91
CA GLU A 5 -0.91 -16.42 2.80
C GLU A 5 -2.33 -16.31 2.26
N ILE A 6 -3.30 -16.56 3.12
CA ILE A 6 -4.71 -16.57 2.78
C ILE A 6 -5.40 -15.53 3.66
N VAL A 7 -6.00 -14.55 3.03
CA VAL A 7 -6.80 -13.54 3.73
C VAL A 7 -8.27 -13.84 3.48
N TYR A 8 -9.02 -13.94 4.55
CA TYR A 8 -10.47 -14.13 4.52
C TYR A 8 -11.17 -12.86 5.01
N ILE A 9 -12.27 -12.52 4.37
CA ILE A 9 -13.18 -11.47 4.83
C ILE A 9 -14.55 -12.13 4.96
N PHE A 10 -14.97 -12.38 6.20
CA PHE A 10 -16.28 -12.92 6.52
C PHE A 10 -17.28 -11.80 6.81
N ASP A 11 -18.54 -12.15 6.88
CA ASP A 11 -19.58 -11.25 7.36
C ASP A 11 -19.28 -10.81 8.80
N ALA A 12 -19.44 -9.51 9.09
CA ALA A 12 -19.19 -8.93 10.40
C ALA A 12 -20.15 -9.40 11.49
N THR A 13 -21.24 -10.08 11.12
CA THR A 13 -22.22 -10.64 12.06
C THR A 13 -21.76 -11.95 12.68
N LEU A 14 -20.69 -12.57 12.14
CA LEU A 14 -20.15 -13.83 12.65
C LEU A 14 -19.29 -13.60 13.89
N ASP A 15 -19.50 -14.43 14.90
CA ASP A 15 -18.64 -14.51 16.07
C ASP A 15 -17.35 -15.27 15.74
N GLU A 16 -16.31 -15.02 16.52
CA GLU A 16 -15.01 -15.66 16.37
C GLU A 16 -15.08 -17.18 16.37
N ASP A 17 -15.91 -17.77 17.25
CA ASP A 17 -16.13 -19.22 17.32
C ASP A 17 -16.74 -19.78 16.03
N SER A 18 -17.64 -19.04 15.40
CA SER A 18 -18.25 -19.41 14.13
C SER A 18 -17.25 -19.34 12.98
N VAL A 19 -16.41 -18.33 12.99
CA VAL A 19 -15.30 -18.18 12.04
C VAL A 19 -14.30 -19.32 12.20
N ASN A 20 -13.92 -19.68 13.44
CA ASN A 20 -13.00 -20.78 13.72
C ASN A 20 -13.55 -22.11 13.20
N LYS A 21 -14.84 -22.42 13.43
CA LYS A 21 -15.49 -23.63 12.89
C LYS A 21 -15.45 -23.69 11.36
N LYS A 22 -15.49 -22.54 10.68
CA LYS A 22 -15.34 -22.47 9.23
C LYS A 22 -13.90 -22.72 8.80
N LEU A 23 -12.94 -22.12 9.50
CA LEU A 23 -11.52 -22.33 9.24
C LEU A 23 -11.13 -23.80 9.43
N GLU A 24 -11.66 -24.47 10.45
CA GLU A 24 -11.49 -25.92 10.68
C GLU A 24 -12.00 -26.79 9.51
N LYS A 25 -12.99 -26.31 8.76
CA LYS A 25 -13.48 -26.99 7.54
C LYS A 25 -12.62 -26.66 6.32
N PHE A 26 -12.11 -25.43 6.22
CA PHE A 26 -11.35 -24.95 5.07
C PHE A 26 -9.89 -25.40 5.10
N HIS A 27 -9.24 -25.31 6.23
CA HIS A 27 -7.82 -25.58 6.38
C HIS A 27 -7.40 -27.00 5.95
N PRO A 28 -8.12 -28.08 6.30
CA PRO A 28 -7.76 -29.42 5.86
C PRO A 28 -7.73 -29.60 4.33
N LEU A 29 -8.54 -28.82 3.60
CA LEU A 29 -8.60 -28.89 2.15
C LEU A 29 -7.33 -28.33 1.50
N VAL A 30 -6.75 -27.27 2.08
CA VAL A 30 -5.53 -26.64 1.56
C VAL A 30 -4.28 -27.33 2.08
N VAL A 31 -4.29 -27.77 3.34
CA VAL A 31 -3.14 -28.45 3.97
C VAL A 31 -2.93 -29.84 3.37
N GLY A 32 -4.01 -30.54 3.02
CA GLY A 32 -3.92 -31.90 2.51
C GLY A 32 -3.21 -32.86 3.49
N LYS A 33 -2.43 -33.80 2.94
CA LYS A 33 -1.74 -34.82 3.76
C LYS A 33 -0.39 -34.37 4.32
N SER A 34 0.23 -33.40 3.72
CA SER A 34 1.65 -33.06 3.97
C SER A 34 1.88 -31.59 4.37
N GLY A 35 0.85 -30.76 4.31
CA GLY A 35 0.97 -29.34 4.66
C GLY A 35 0.78 -29.09 6.16
N GLU A 36 0.96 -27.84 6.55
CA GLU A 36 0.80 -27.36 7.92
C GLU A 36 0.25 -25.91 7.93
N ILE A 37 -0.47 -25.59 9.01
CA ILE A 37 -0.87 -24.22 9.31
C ILE A 37 0.26 -23.60 10.13
N VAL A 38 0.87 -22.55 9.61
CA VAL A 38 2.00 -21.87 10.26
C VAL A 38 1.52 -20.84 11.27
N ALA A 39 0.52 -20.02 10.87
CA ALA A 39 -0.04 -18.98 11.73
C ALA A 39 -1.48 -18.67 11.30
N VAL A 40 -2.30 -18.29 12.26
CA VAL A 40 -3.63 -17.72 12.03
C VAL A 40 -3.76 -16.49 12.90
N ASP A 41 -4.07 -15.36 12.29
CA ASP A 41 -4.21 -14.06 12.96
C ASP A 41 -5.60 -13.50 12.70
N HIS A 42 -6.38 -13.34 13.77
CA HIS A 42 -7.70 -12.75 13.74
C HIS A 42 -7.59 -11.23 13.91
N TRP A 43 -7.84 -10.51 12.85
CA TRP A 43 -7.87 -9.05 12.90
C TRP A 43 -9.19 -8.50 13.46
N GLY A 44 -10.21 -9.35 13.56
CA GLY A 44 -11.54 -8.99 14.02
C GLY A 44 -12.33 -8.18 13.00
N VAL A 45 -13.41 -7.57 13.49
CA VAL A 45 -14.29 -6.73 12.65
C VAL A 45 -13.61 -5.40 12.31
N ARG A 46 -13.56 -5.09 11.01
CA ARG A 46 -13.00 -3.84 10.50
C ARG A 46 -13.94 -3.19 9.49
N GLN A 47 -13.95 -1.86 9.48
CA GLN A 47 -14.62 -1.11 8.43
C GLN A 47 -13.86 -1.26 7.12
N MET A 48 -14.56 -1.56 6.04
CA MET A 48 -14.01 -1.67 4.71
C MET A 48 -13.95 -0.29 4.04
N ALA A 49 -12.92 -0.05 3.23
CA ALA A 49 -12.74 1.21 2.52
C ALA A 49 -13.83 1.48 1.46
N TYR A 50 -14.58 0.46 1.08
CA TYR A 50 -15.76 0.55 0.21
C TYR A 50 -16.66 -0.68 0.45
N PRO A 51 -17.98 -0.59 0.22
CA PRO A 51 -18.89 -1.69 0.52
C PRO A 51 -18.64 -2.91 -0.38
N VAL A 52 -18.61 -4.10 0.22
CA VAL A 52 -18.50 -5.40 -0.47
C VAL A 52 -19.79 -6.17 -0.20
N LYS A 53 -20.46 -6.66 -1.26
CA LYS A 53 -21.79 -7.32 -1.15
C LYS A 53 -22.81 -6.48 -0.34
N LYS A 54 -22.75 -5.14 -0.43
CA LYS A 54 -23.59 -4.17 0.30
C LYS A 54 -23.29 -4.04 1.81
N LEU A 55 -22.23 -4.69 2.31
CA LEU A 55 -21.77 -4.56 3.69
C LEU A 55 -20.61 -3.59 3.76
N SER A 56 -20.58 -2.73 4.77
CA SER A 56 -19.52 -1.73 5.02
C SER A 56 -18.45 -2.22 6.00
N SER A 57 -18.71 -3.33 6.70
CA SER A 57 -17.78 -3.95 7.64
C SER A 57 -17.63 -5.43 7.36
N GLY A 58 -16.50 -6.01 7.76
CA GLY A 58 -16.23 -7.44 7.61
C GLY A 58 -15.29 -7.93 8.70
N TYR A 59 -15.36 -9.23 9.00
CA TYR A 59 -14.43 -9.89 9.92
C TYR A 59 -13.23 -10.42 9.14
N TYR A 60 -12.04 -9.92 9.46
CA TYR A 60 -10.80 -10.24 8.75
C TYR A 60 -10.01 -11.31 9.50
N VAL A 61 -9.52 -12.31 8.75
CA VAL A 61 -8.59 -13.32 9.24
C VAL A 61 -7.47 -13.49 8.22
N VAL A 62 -6.24 -13.57 8.71
CA VAL A 62 -5.05 -13.84 7.90
C VAL A 62 -4.45 -15.17 8.35
N ALA A 63 -4.35 -16.14 7.46
CA ALA A 63 -3.73 -17.43 7.73
C ALA A 63 -2.49 -17.63 6.84
N GLN A 64 -1.43 -18.16 7.43
CA GLN A 64 -0.25 -18.62 6.69
C GLN A 64 -0.22 -20.15 6.71
N VAL A 65 -0.20 -20.73 5.52
CA VAL A 65 -0.31 -22.17 5.33
C VAL A 65 0.80 -22.66 4.41
N ARG A 66 1.53 -23.67 4.83
CA ARG A 66 2.48 -24.38 3.98
C ARG A 66 1.76 -25.54 3.30
N ALA A 67 1.64 -25.47 1.99
CA ALA A 67 0.87 -26.44 1.21
C ALA A 67 1.44 -26.65 -0.19
N ASP A 68 0.96 -27.70 -0.85
CA ASP A 68 1.18 -27.93 -2.27
C ASP A 68 0.09 -27.24 -3.11
N SER A 69 0.41 -26.91 -4.34
CA SER A 69 -0.53 -26.22 -5.23
C SER A 69 -1.70 -27.10 -5.71
N GLU A 70 -1.61 -28.41 -5.54
CA GLU A 70 -2.65 -29.35 -6.00
C GLU A 70 -3.99 -29.21 -5.28
N GLY A 71 -3.95 -28.88 -3.98
CA GLY A 71 -5.17 -28.68 -3.18
C GLY A 71 -5.86 -27.33 -3.39
N LEU A 72 -5.17 -26.34 -3.97
CA LEU A 72 -5.70 -24.98 -4.11
C LEU A 72 -6.97 -24.86 -4.96
N PRO A 73 -7.13 -25.55 -6.11
CA PRO A 73 -8.33 -25.41 -6.93
C PRO A 73 -9.61 -25.87 -6.21
N GLU A 74 -9.55 -27.00 -5.49
CA GLU A 74 -10.70 -27.51 -4.71
C GLU A 74 -10.98 -26.61 -3.51
N PHE A 75 -9.94 -26.13 -2.82
CA PHE A 75 -10.07 -25.18 -1.76
C PHE A 75 -10.74 -23.87 -2.23
N GLU A 76 -10.29 -23.29 -3.35
CA GLU A 76 -10.95 -22.12 -3.94
C GLU A 76 -12.41 -22.37 -4.31
N ARG A 77 -12.70 -23.56 -4.84
CA ARG A 77 -14.07 -23.95 -5.18
C ARG A 77 -14.99 -23.90 -3.95
N VAL A 78 -14.52 -24.45 -2.83
CA VAL A 78 -15.27 -24.45 -1.58
C VAL A 78 -15.44 -23.05 -1.02
N LEU A 79 -14.39 -22.22 -1.03
CA LEU A 79 -14.47 -20.84 -0.60
C LEU A 79 -15.50 -20.01 -1.39
N ARG A 80 -15.60 -20.25 -2.69
CA ARG A 80 -16.58 -19.55 -3.55
C ARG A 80 -18.04 -19.93 -3.26
N LEU A 81 -18.27 -21.12 -2.73
CA LEU A 81 -19.61 -21.62 -2.40
C LEU A 81 -20.10 -21.13 -1.03
N ASP A 82 -19.21 -20.65 -0.18
CA ASP A 82 -19.61 -20.13 1.15
C ASP A 82 -20.27 -18.75 1.02
N ALA A 83 -21.53 -18.68 1.46
CA ALA A 83 -22.34 -17.46 1.37
C ALA A 83 -21.87 -16.36 2.35
N GLU A 84 -21.35 -16.76 3.52
CA GLU A 84 -20.90 -15.87 4.59
C GLU A 84 -19.47 -15.37 4.38
N LEU A 85 -18.73 -15.98 3.45
CA LEU A 85 -17.44 -15.48 3.01
C LEU A 85 -17.66 -14.38 1.96
N LEU A 86 -17.35 -13.16 2.33
CA LEU A 86 -17.51 -12.01 1.45
C LEU A 86 -16.44 -11.98 0.35
N ARG A 87 -15.18 -12.22 0.75
CA ARG A 87 -14.03 -12.19 -0.14
C ARG A 87 -12.88 -12.99 0.44
N TYR A 88 -12.01 -13.50 -0.43
CA TYR A 88 -10.76 -14.13 -0.03
C TYR A 88 -9.65 -13.75 -1.00
N LEU A 89 -8.41 -13.83 -0.55
CA LEU A 89 -7.21 -13.65 -1.37
C LEU A 89 -6.18 -14.72 -0.98
N ILE A 90 -5.66 -15.42 -1.95
CA ILE A 90 -4.57 -16.40 -1.78
C ILE A 90 -3.35 -15.86 -2.50
N VAL A 91 -2.26 -15.68 -1.79
CA VAL A 91 -0.98 -15.20 -2.34
C VAL A 91 0.18 -16.07 -1.86
N LEU A 92 1.23 -16.12 -2.66
CA LEU A 92 2.49 -16.69 -2.22
C LEU A 92 3.11 -15.72 -1.20
N ASN A 93 3.46 -16.22 -0.01
CA ASN A 93 4.12 -15.40 1.01
C ASN A 93 5.63 -15.42 0.75
N GLU A 94 6.21 -14.24 0.61
CA GLU A 94 7.65 -14.01 0.38
C GLU A 94 8.37 -13.57 1.68
N GLY A 95 7.78 -13.87 2.85
CA GLY A 95 8.31 -13.49 4.18
C GLY A 95 7.54 -12.35 4.82
N GLU A 96 6.35 -12.01 4.30
CA GLU A 96 5.50 -10.98 4.88
C GLU A 96 4.87 -11.46 6.20
N PRO A 97 4.86 -10.61 7.27
CA PRO A 97 4.18 -10.95 8.53
C PRO A 97 2.66 -10.98 8.34
N THR A 98 1.94 -11.70 9.20
CA THR A 98 0.46 -11.73 9.21
C THR A 98 -0.15 -10.38 9.58
N THR A 99 0.58 -9.57 10.35
CA THR A 99 0.13 -8.28 10.83
C THR A 99 0.24 -7.19 9.77
N GLY A 100 -0.66 -6.22 9.80
CA GLY A 100 -0.63 -5.01 8.95
C GLY A 100 0.11 -3.84 9.57
N HIS A 101 1.00 -4.05 10.56
CA HIS A 101 1.79 -2.98 11.15
C HIS A 101 2.79 -2.41 10.15
N SER A 102 2.93 -1.08 10.16
CA SER A 102 3.88 -0.41 9.28
C SER A 102 5.32 -0.81 9.60
N LEU A 103 6.07 -1.20 8.57
CA LEU A 103 7.50 -1.51 8.67
C LEU A 103 8.36 -0.24 8.66
N LEU A 104 7.78 0.90 8.29
CA LEU A 104 8.48 2.20 8.20
C LEU A 104 8.44 2.99 9.52
N GLY A 105 7.81 2.48 10.56
CA GLY A 105 7.52 3.24 11.77
C GLY A 105 6.35 4.22 11.58
N ALA A 106 6.10 5.07 12.57
CA ALA A 106 5.05 6.08 12.45
C ALA A 106 5.38 7.05 11.29
N PRO A 107 4.40 7.37 10.42
CA PRO A 107 4.62 8.35 9.37
C PRO A 107 5.07 9.67 10.02
N PRO A 108 5.98 10.42 9.36
CA PRO A 108 6.30 11.77 9.83
C PRO A 108 5.02 12.60 9.90
N PRO A 109 4.88 13.46 10.91
CA PRO A 109 3.68 14.28 11.10
C PRO A 109 3.34 14.99 9.78
N SER A 110 2.06 14.97 9.44
CA SER A 110 1.59 15.60 8.20
C SER A 110 1.91 17.09 8.24
N ARG A 111 2.25 17.67 7.10
CA ARG A 111 2.64 19.08 6.95
C ARG A 111 1.62 20.08 7.56
N ALA A 112 0.37 19.64 7.75
CA ALA A 112 -0.69 20.42 8.36
C ALA A 112 -0.48 20.74 9.86
N GLU A 113 0.37 19.98 10.58
CA GLU A 113 0.66 20.25 12.00
C GLU A 113 1.87 21.18 12.22
N LYS A 114 2.56 21.60 11.14
CA LYS A 114 3.70 22.51 11.23
C LYS A 114 3.36 23.98 11.07
N ASP A 115 2.15 24.30 10.62
CA ASP A 115 1.77 25.70 10.35
C ASP A 115 1.21 26.44 11.56
N GLU A 116 1.11 25.79 12.76
CA GLU A 116 0.64 26.43 13.98
C GLU A 116 1.73 26.86 14.99
N LYS A 117 3.01 26.66 14.67
CA LYS A 117 4.08 27.30 15.43
C LYS A 117 4.70 28.38 14.58
N GLY A 118 4.15 29.58 14.76
CA GLY A 118 4.76 30.80 14.24
C GLY A 118 6.18 30.95 14.77
N ASP A 119 7.12 31.00 13.86
CA ASP A 119 8.41 31.62 14.09
C ASP A 119 8.38 32.95 13.36
N ASP A 120 8.13 34.00 14.17
CA ASP A 120 8.51 35.36 13.84
C ASP A 120 10.05 35.40 13.82
N ASP A 121 10.64 35.34 12.65
CA ASP A 121 12.02 35.77 12.40
C ASP A 121 12.01 36.71 11.21
N ASP A 122 11.91 38.01 11.55
CA ASP A 122 12.28 39.14 10.72
C ASP A 122 13.75 39.00 10.33
N ASP A 123 14.05 38.61 9.09
CA ASP A 123 15.39 38.85 8.48
C ASP A 123 15.27 39.85 7.34
N ASP A 124 15.46 41.09 7.76
CA ASP A 124 15.60 42.31 6.94
C ASP A 124 17.00 42.30 6.28
N GLY A 125 17.10 41.74 5.08
CA GLY A 125 18.33 41.79 4.27
C GLY A 125 18.23 42.82 3.16
N PRO A 126 19.27 43.65 2.93
CA PRO A 126 19.18 44.92 2.21
C PRO A 126 19.03 44.73 0.68
N ARG A 127 18.09 45.47 0.10
CA ARG A 127 17.96 45.70 -1.33
C ARG A 127 19.13 46.57 -1.81
N ALA A 128 19.95 46.07 -2.71
CA ALA A 128 20.90 46.85 -3.47
C ALA A 128 20.25 47.27 -4.80
N ASP A 129 19.91 48.53 -4.89
CA ASP A 129 19.67 49.25 -6.13
C ASP A 129 20.98 49.40 -6.87
N ALA A 130 21.04 48.99 -8.13
CA ALA A 130 22.08 49.41 -9.06
C ALA A 130 21.44 49.69 -10.41
N LEU A 131 21.22 50.97 -10.65
CA LEU A 131 21.03 51.58 -11.97
C LEU A 131 22.35 51.49 -12.75
N GLY A 132 22.32 51.03 -13.99
CA GLY A 132 23.47 51.00 -14.89
C GLY A 132 23.01 50.97 -16.33
N GLU A 133 23.23 52.05 -16.95
CA GLU A 133 23.13 52.66 -18.27
C GLU A 133 23.14 51.74 -19.50
N GLU A 134 22.43 52.24 -20.52
CA GLU A 134 22.25 51.71 -21.86
C GLU A 134 23.59 51.74 -22.65
N GLU A 135 23.90 50.66 -23.39
CA GLU A 135 24.71 50.75 -24.61
C GLU A 135 24.14 49.77 -25.66
N ASP A 136 23.82 50.43 -26.77
CA ASP A 136 23.33 49.88 -28.02
C ASP A 136 24.44 49.04 -28.68
N GLY A 137 24.23 47.77 -28.92
CA GLY A 137 25.19 46.87 -29.56
C GLY A 137 24.48 45.72 -30.25
N ASP A 138 24.48 45.78 -31.57
CA ASP A 138 24.12 44.75 -32.55
C ASP A 138 24.40 43.32 -32.04
N ARG A 139 23.37 42.57 -31.65
CA ARG A 139 23.51 41.17 -31.22
C ARG A 139 22.89 40.26 -32.27
N GLY A 140 23.81 39.70 -33.06
CA GLY A 140 23.54 38.55 -33.88
C GLY A 140 22.80 37.46 -33.05
N PHE A 141 21.72 36.95 -33.61
CA PHE A 141 20.90 35.90 -33.04
C PHE A 141 21.70 34.60 -32.94
N SER A 142 22.39 34.40 -31.81
CA SER A 142 22.95 33.09 -31.45
C SER A 142 21.89 32.30 -30.66
N PRO A 143 21.56 31.07 -31.06
CA PRO A 143 20.64 30.26 -30.27
C PRO A 143 21.26 29.98 -28.88
N PRO A 144 20.46 29.97 -27.79
CA PRO A 144 20.97 29.75 -26.45
C PRO A 144 21.63 28.38 -26.39
N GLU A 145 22.94 28.36 -26.12
CA GLU A 145 23.62 27.12 -25.77
C GLU A 145 23.04 26.57 -24.48
N PHE A 146 22.26 25.51 -24.60
CA PHE A 146 21.85 24.71 -23.49
C PHE A 146 23.08 24.00 -22.89
N SER A 147 23.84 24.68 -22.04
CA SER A 147 24.80 24.03 -21.17
C SER A 147 24.03 23.15 -20.20
N GLY A 148 23.73 21.95 -20.68
CA GLY A 148 23.08 20.90 -19.91
C GLY A 148 23.99 20.46 -18.77
N GLY A 149 24.08 21.28 -17.73
CA GLY A 149 24.57 20.87 -16.45
C GLY A 149 23.69 19.69 -16.00
N ARG A 150 24.14 18.46 -16.29
CA ARG A 150 23.64 17.24 -15.67
C ARG A 150 24.00 17.33 -14.19
N GLY A 151 23.28 18.20 -13.46
CA GLY A 151 23.27 18.19 -12.02
C GLY A 151 22.87 16.77 -11.63
N ARG A 152 23.81 16.01 -11.05
CA ARG A 152 23.52 14.75 -10.39
C ARG A 152 22.40 15.06 -9.40
N ARG A 153 21.15 14.78 -9.83
CA ARG A 153 20.01 14.85 -8.92
C ARG A 153 20.36 13.92 -7.77
N ARG A 154 20.62 14.48 -6.59
CA ARG A 154 20.81 13.72 -5.37
C ARG A 154 19.62 12.77 -5.30
N ARG A 155 19.89 11.46 -5.42
CA ARG A 155 18.91 10.46 -5.03
C ARG A 155 18.57 10.78 -3.58
N MET A 156 17.35 11.16 -3.31
CA MET A 156 16.86 11.10 -1.94
C MET A 156 16.83 9.61 -1.63
N GLU A 157 17.80 9.15 -0.85
CA GLU A 157 17.80 7.84 -0.25
C GLU A 157 16.72 7.89 0.85
N GLY A 158 15.48 7.58 0.44
CA GLY A 158 14.48 7.17 1.40
C GLY A 158 14.89 5.81 1.99
N PRO A 159 14.32 5.40 3.13
CA PRO A 159 14.58 4.09 3.71
C PRO A 159 14.38 3.03 2.64
N VAL A 160 15.35 2.08 2.56
CA VAL A 160 15.25 0.95 1.63
C VAL A 160 14.13 0.05 2.14
N ILE A 161 12.98 0.09 1.46
CA ILE A 161 11.88 -0.83 1.75
C ILE A 161 12.21 -2.12 1.02
N GLU A 162 12.73 -3.10 1.76
CA GLU A 162 13.09 -4.40 1.19
C GLU A 162 11.86 -5.27 0.95
N LEU A 163 10.90 -5.21 1.85
CA LEU A 163 9.66 -5.98 1.79
C LEU A 163 8.44 -5.04 1.79
N LEU A 164 7.63 -5.14 0.76
CA LEU A 164 6.42 -4.34 0.61
C LEU A 164 5.19 -5.17 0.97
N ASN A 165 4.66 -4.97 2.19
CA ASN A 165 3.47 -5.66 2.66
C ASN A 165 2.20 -4.97 2.17
N TYR A 166 1.33 -5.69 1.48
CA TYR A 166 0.03 -5.17 0.99
C TYR A 166 -0.99 -4.89 2.10
N LYS A 167 -0.74 -5.39 3.30
CA LYS A 167 -1.56 -5.15 4.50
C LYS A 167 -1.20 -3.84 5.21
N ASP A 168 -0.03 -3.28 4.93
CA ASP A 168 0.44 -2.03 5.50
C ASP A 168 -0.15 -0.83 4.75
N VAL A 169 -1.37 -0.46 5.15
CA VAL A 169 -2.12 0.64 4.54
C VAL A 169 -1.39 1.96 4.68
N SER A 170 -0.72 2.21 5.81
CA SER A 170 -0.02 3.48 6.07
C SER A 170 1.14 3.69 5.11
N THR A 171 1.99 2.68 4.92
CA THR A 171 3.08 2.74 3.93
C THR A 171 2.56 2.90 2.51
N LEU A 172 1.52 2.14 2.12
CA LEU A 172 0.96 2.19 0.78
C LEU A 172 0.34 3.56 0.46
N SER A 173 -0.29 4.21 1.44
CA SER A 173 -0.93 5.52 1.27
C SER A 173 0.07 6.61 0.89
N HIS A 174 1.33 6.53 1.32
CA HIS A 174 2.39 7.47 0.93
C HIS A 174 2.70 7.47 -0.57
N PHE A 175 2.39 6.38 -1.25
CA PHE A 175 2.61 6.21 -2.70
C PHE A 175 1.35 6.44 -3.53
N MET A 176 0.30 6.97 -2.91
CA MET A 176 -0.96 7.28 -3.57
C MET A 176 -1.26 8.78 -3.47
N THR A 177 -2.03 9.28 -4.44
CA THR A 177 -2.60 10.64 -4.37
C THR A 177 -3.85 10.64 -3.50
N GLU A 178 -4.32 11.81 -3.09
CA GLU A 178 -5.60 11.98 -2.41
C GLU A 178 -6.79 11.38 -3.18
N GLN A 179 -6.73 11.42 -4.50
CA GLN A 179 -7.75 10.81 -5.37
C GLN A 179 -7.61 9.28 -5.52
N GLY A 180 -6.68 8.65 -4.82
CA GLY A 180 -6.44 7.21 -4.92
C GLY A 180 -5.56 6.78 -6.10
N LYS A 181 -4.95 7.68 -6.90
CA LYS A 181 -4.06 7.29 -8.01
C LYS A 181 -2.67 6.93 -7.49
N ILE A 182 -2.06 5.89 -8.07
CA ILE A 182 -0.68 5.49 -7.74
C ILE A 182 0.28 6.52 -8.30
N LEU A 183 1.19 7.04 -7.46
CA LEU A 183 2.21 7.99 -7.87
C LEU A 183 3.19 7.36 -8.88
N PRO A 184 3.56 8.08 -9.95
CA PRO A 184 4.49 7.54 -10.94
C PRO A 184 5.92 7.47 -10.38
N LYS A 185 6.73 6.57 -10.93
CA LYS A 185 8.15 6.35 -10.55
C LYS A 185 8.98 7.64 -10.48
N ARG A 186 8.73 8.59 -11.38
CA ARG A 186 9.45 9.88 -11.41
C ARG A 186 9.22 10.74 -10.17
N THR A 187 8.03 10.61 -9.55
CA THR A 187 7.65 11.33 -8.33
C THR A 187 8.19 10.61 -7.10
N THR A 188 7.98 9.30 -7.02
CA THR A 188 8.39 8.46 -5.88
C THR A 188 9.89 8.21 -5.82
N LYS A 189 10.61 8.42 -6.94
CA LYS A 189 12.07 8.20 -7.09
C LYS A 189 12.55 6.77 -6.76
N VAL A 190 11.65 5.81 -6.73
CA VAL A 190 11.94 4.40 -6.44
C VAL A 190 12.48 3.66 -7.66
N THR A 191 12.98 2.43 -7.47
CA THR A 191 13.44 1.56 -8.55
C THR A 191 12.25 1.05 -9.39
N ALA A 192 12.51 0.61 -10.64
CA ALA A 192 11.45 0.06 -11.49
C ALA A 192 10.88 -1.27 -10.94
N ARG A 193 11.71 -2.05 -10.23
CA ARG A 193 11.28 -3.28 -9.55
C ARG A 193 10.30 -2.93 -8.43
N PHE A 194 10.71 -2.04 -7.54
CA PHE A 194 9.86 -1.58 -6.44
C PHE A 194 8.51 -1.03 -6.93
N GLN A 195 8.51 -0.21 -8.00
CA GLN A 195 7.26 0.35 -8.55
C GLN A 195 6.30 -0.75 -9.05
N ARG A 196 6.82 -1.86 -9.58
CA ARG A 196 5.99 -3.00 -9.99
C ARG A 196 5.41 -3.74 -8.80
N ASP A 197 6.21 -3.93 -7.75
CA ASP A 197 5.80 -4.59 -6.52
C ASP A 197 4.79 -3.74 -5.76
N LEU A 198 5.01 -2.42 -5.69
CA LEU A 198 4.06 -1.44 -5.17
C LEU A 198 2.71 -1.50 -5.89
N GLY A 199 2.71 -1.53 -7.22
CA GLY A 199 1.47 -1.65 -8.00
C GLY A 199 0.72 -2.95 -7.71
N ARG A 200 1.43 -4.06 -7.45
CA ARG A 200 0.81 -5.34 -7.03
C ARG A 200 0.24 -5.26 -5.61
N ALA A 201 1.01 -4.71 -4.67
CA ALA A 201 0.58 -4.54 -3.28
C ALA A 201 -0.67 -3.66 -3.17
N ILE A 202 -0.69 -2.50 -3.82
CA ILE A 202 -1.88 -1.61 -3.83
C ILE A 202 -3.10 -2.32 -4.44
N LYS A 203 -2.94 -3.10 -5.52
CA LYS A 203 -4.05 -3.85 -6.13
C LYS A 203 -4.60 -4.91 -5.18
N ARG A 204 -3.73 -5.63 -4.44
CA ARG A 204 -4.12 -6.60 -3.40
C ARG A 204 -4.88 -5.91 -2.25
N ALA A 205 -4.34 -4.80 -1.74
CA ALA A 205 -4.97 -4.03 -0.67
C ALA A 205 -6.34 -3.47 -1.08
N ARG A 206 -6.48 -2.99 -2.32
CA ARG A 206 -7.78 -2.57 -2.89
C ARG A 206 -8.76 -3.73 -3.00
N TYR A 207 -8.30 -4.88 -3.47
CA TYR A 207 -9.15 -6.07 -3.56
C TYR A 207 -9.69 -6.49 -2.20
N LEU A 208 -8.89 -6.37 -1.15
CA LEU A 208 -9.27 -6.65 0.25
C LEU A 208 -10.07 -5.51 0.91
N ALA A 209 -10.45 -4.48 0.17
CA ALA A 209 -11.13 -3.29 0.70
C ALA A 209 -10.40 -2.62 1.88
N LEU A 210 -9.06 -2.74 1.96
CA LEU A 210 -8.24 -2.02 2.92
C LEU A 210 -7.96 -0.59 2.45
N ILE A 211 -7.94 -0.36 1.14
CA ILE A 211 -7.74 0.94 0.49
C ILE A 211 -8.82 1.14 -0.57
N PRO A 212 -9.40 2.34 -0.71
CA PRO A 212 -10.39 2.62 -1.74
C PRO A 212 -9.75 2.66 -3.15
N TYR A 213 -10.55 2.42 -4.18
CA TYR A 213 -10.12 2.58 -5.57
C TYR A 213 -10.03 4.06 -5.96
N ILE A 214 -11.02 4.85 -5.53
CA ILE A 214 -11.14 6.29 -5.74
C ILE A 214 -11.72 6.87 -4.45
N ARG A 215 -11.30 8.06 -4.04
CA ARG A 215 -11.76 8.67 -2.77
C ARG A 215 -13.23 9.12 -2.81
N ASP A 216 -13.78 9.31 -4.01
CA ASP A 216 -15.18 9.72 -4.21
C ASP A 216 -16.23 8.62 -3.91
N HIS A 217 -15.80 7.49 -3.34
CA HIS A 217 -16.72 6.44 -2.86
C HIS A 217 -17.20 6.65 -1.41
N GLU A 218 -16.91 7.79 -0.83
CA GLU A 218 -17.55 8.22 0.41
C GLU A 218 -19.00 8.67 0.08
N VAL A 219 -19.93 7.70 0.11
CA VAL A 219 -21.36 7.93 0.13
C VAL A 219 -21.93 7.43 1.42
#